data_596ca2a714c1a1c368314b69bdff7e51
#
_entry.id   596ca2a714c1a1c368314b69bdff7e51
#
_cell.length_a   1.000
_cell.length_b   1.000
_cell.length_c   1.000
_cell.angle_alpha   90.00
_cell.angle_beta   90.00
_cell.angle_gamma   90.00
#
_symmetry.space_group_name_H-M   'P 1'
#
loop_
_entity.id
_entity.type
_entity.pdbx_description
1 polymer ?
#
loop_
_entity_poly.entity_id
_entity_poly.type
_entity_poly.pdbx_seq_one_letter_code
_entity_poly.pdbx_strand_id
1 'polypeptide(L)'
;PRESRSMATMQGGDEVSEEYLCLENAELAPRLMNVLPGENGYPASVEITLPASMTVIPFGTGEAERVKENENGTITWRYVANGTGGILYAGDYVREEIEAGGITIEFYYGRKHQAVMEAAGAVDAVRQVVDYCTGHYGALSFSDGNTLKLIQSRVSGGGYAANGASLLDEADFTAKNLSDAGKGAASGEVMIHELVHQWWGLGNMFDSSDEDGWSAEGLTVYTTYRIVRQLYGEEYALEHYVKEWQKAVDDYNLNFYVRCPEYLEMLPAEKRLEITNSLSYVRQYCEIPLKILKAEQLAGGEEAMDRILNGLFNRELDPAYPYLTYQEFLDACGLTKEELNLE
;
A
#
# COMPACT_ATOMS: atom_id res chain seq x y z
N PRO A 1 -14.45 -12.66 18.81
CA PRO A 1 -13.35 -12.01 19.49
C PRO A 1 -12.26 -11.71 18.47
N ARG A 2 -11.76 -10.49 18.49
CA ARG A 2 -10.68 -10.04 17.61
C ARG A 2 -9.39 -10.74 18.05
N GLU A 3 -8.77 -11.48 17.15
CA GLU A 3 -7.42 -11.98 17.37
C GLU A 3 -6.43 -10.93 16.87
N SER A 4 -5.72 -10.28 17.78
CA SER A 4 -4.63 -9.38 17.41
C SER A 4 -3.40 -10.20 17.00
N ARG A 5 -2.88 -10.00 15.81
CA ARG A 5 -1.58 -10.54 15.39
C ARG A 5 -0.45 -9.60 15.74
N SER A 6 0.74 -10.16 15.87
CA SER A 6 1.94 -9.37 16.08
C SER A 6 2.19 -8.45 14.88
N MET A 7 2.72 -7.27 15.12
CA MET A 7 3.02 -6.23 14.13
C MET A 7 3.88 -6.70 12.94
N ALA A 8 4.48 -7.89 13.00
CA ALA A 8 5.30 -8.44 11.92
C ALA A 8 4.52 -8.84 10.66
N THR A 9 3.20 -8.81 10.66
CA THR A 9 2.38 -9.21 9.50
C THR A 9 1.48 -8.11 8.95
N MET A 10 1.40 -6.94 9.59
CA MET A 10 0.53 -5.80 9.20
C MET A 10 -0.92 -6.20 8.83
N GLN A 11 -1.32 -7.41 9.10
CA GLN A 11 -2.63 -7.93 8.79
C GLN A 11 -3.42 -8.07 10.08
N GLY A 12 -4.65 -7.57 10.07
CA GLY A 12 -5.65 -7.90 11.08
C GLY A 12 -5.81 -9.42 11.12
N GLY A 13 -6.31 -10.03 12.10
CA GLY A 13 -6.72 -11.43 12.05
C GLY A 13 -8.15 -11.54 11.52
N ASP A 14 -8.64 -12.77 11.37
CA ASP A 14 -10.05 -12.98 11.12
C ASP A 14 -10.88 -12.37 12.24
N GLU A 15 -11.89 -11.59 11.89
CA GLU A 15 -12.84 -10.99 12.82
C GLU A 15 -14.26 -11.28 12.35
N VAL A 16 -15.10 -11.75 13.25
CA VAL A 16 -16.52 -11.96 13.00
C VAL A 16 -17.31 -11.30 14.13
N SER A 17 -18.07 -10.28 13.82
CA SER A 17 -18.97 -9.61 14.76
C SER A 17 -20.32 -9.29 14.08
N GLU A 18 -21.25 -8.70 14.84
CA GLU A 18 -22.54 -8.25 14.29
C GLU A 18 -22.40 -7.03 13.34
N GLU A 19 -21.27 -6.30 13.43
CA GLU A 19 -21.06 -5.05 12.73
C GLU A 19 -19.97 -5.15 11.65
N TYR A 20 -19.07 -6.13 11.75
CA TYR A 20 -17.90 -6.23 10.90
C TYR A 20 -17.45 -7.68 10.72
N LEU A 21 -17.08 -8.00 9.49
CA LEU A 21 -16.47 -9.26 9.10
C LEU A 21 -15.16 -8.97 8.36
N CYS A 22 -14.11 -9.66 8.76
CA CYS A 22 -12.86 -9.76 8.03
C CYS A 22 -12.43 -11.22 8.00
N LEU A 23 -12.20 -11.75 6.81
CA LEU A 23 -11.71 -13.11 6.59
C LEU A 23 -10.43 -13.00 5.76
N GLU A 24 -9.29 -12.92 6.42
CA GLU A 24 -7.97 -12.84 5.78
C GLU A 24 -7.24 -14.18 5.77
N ASN A 25 -7.52 -15.00 6.78
CA ASN A 25 -6.84 -16.27 6.98
C ASN A 25 -7.77 -17.48 6.87
N ALA A 26 -9.07 -17.23 6.79
CA ALA A 26 -10.01 -18.31 6.60
C ALA A 26 -9.75 -18.99 5.25
N GLU A 27 -9.45 -20.27 5.28
CA GLU A 27 -9.40 -21.06 4.05
C GLU A 27 -10.82 -21.27 3.53
N LEU A 28 -11.35 -20.28 2.83
CA LEU A 28 -12.71 -20.32 2.27
C LEU A 28 -12.82 -21.23 1.06
N ALA A 29 -11.70 -21.66 0.48
CA ALA A 29 -11.66 -22.59 -0.62
C ALA A 29 -10.58 -23.67 -0.38
N PRO A 30 -10.81 -24.92 -0.81
CA PRO A 30 -9.80 -25.96 -0.74
C PRO A 30 -8.52 -25.52 -1.49
N ARG A 31 -7.38 -25.53 -0.82
CA ARG A 31 -6.09 -25.36 -1.47
C ARG A 31 -5.60 -26.69 -2.03
N LEU A 32 -5.22 -26.71 -3.30
CA LEU A 32 -4.49 -27.85 -3.84
C LEU A 32 -3.05 -27.82 -3.28
N MET A 33 -2.71 -28.86 -2.55
CA MET A 33 -1.32 -29.10 -2.14
C MET A 33 -0.50 -29.44 -3.40
N ASN A 34 0.62 -28.76 -3.60
CA ASN A 34 1.56 -28.92 -4.73
C ASN A 34 1.25 -28.10 -6.01
N VAL A 35 0.62 -26.96 -5.89
CA VAL A 35 0.60 -25.95 -6.96
C VAL A 35 1.99 -25.29 -7.01
N LEU A 36 2.57 -25.16 -8.20
CA LEU A 36 3.87 -24.50 -8.37
C LEU A 36 3.78 -23.02 -7.99
N PRO A 37 4.86 -22.44 -7.41
CA PRO A 37 4.89 -21.00 -7.14
C PRO A 37 4.56 -20.21 -8.42
N GLY A 38 3.56 -19.31 -8.34
CA GLY A 38 3.10 -18.50 -9.48
C GLY A 38 1.89 -19.09 -10.24
N GLU A 39 1.45 -20.30 -9.98
CA GLU A 39 0.15 -20.77 -10.44
C GLU A 39 -0.93 -20.23 -9.49
N ASN A 40 -1.77 -19.33 -10.01
CA ASN A 40 -2.96 -18.86 -9.30
C ASN A 40 -3.86 -20.06 -9.00
N GLY A 41 -4.30 -20.17 -7.74
CA GLY A 41 -5.27 -21.19 -7.35
C GLY A 41 -6.52 -21.15 -8.24
N TYR A 42 -7.24 -22.25 -8.31
CA TYR A 42 -8.47 -22.30 -9.09
C TYR A 42 -9.48 -21.29 -8.54
N PRO A 43 -10.16 -20.52 -9.40
CA PRO A 43 -11.22 -19.63 -8.97
C PRO A 43 -12.31 -20.46 -8.28
N ALA A 44 -12.67 -20.08 -7.06
CA ALA A 44 -13.72 -20.71 -6.29
C ALA A 44 -14.91 -19.74 -6.16
N SER A 45 -16.11 -20.20 -6.48
CA SER A 45 -17.32 -19.44 -6.18
C SER A 45 -17.66 -19.63 -4.71
N VAL A 46 -17.73 -18.51 -3.98
CA VAL A 46 -18.06 -18.47 -2.55
C VAL A 46 -19.42 -17.79 -2.37
N GLU A 47 -20.32 -18.42 -1.62
CA GLU A 47 -21.57 -17.81 -1.18
C GLU A 47 -21.51 -17.55 0.33
N ILE A 48 -21.84 -16.33 0.72
CA ILE A 48 -21.92 -15.93 2.12
C ILE A 48 -23.26 -15.24 2.41
N THR A 49 -23.88 -15.59 3.52
CA THR A 49 -25.15 -14.98 3.95
C THR A 49 -24.91 -14.13 5.20
N LEU A 50 -25.20 -12.84 5.09
CA LEU A 50 -24.94 -11.84 6.11
C LEU A 50 -26.18 -10.97 6.36
N PRO A 51 -26.25 -10.21 7.48
CA PRO A 51 -27.27 -9.20 7.71
C PRO A 51 -27.40 -8.25 6.51
N ALA A 52 -28.63 -7.84 6.20
CA ALA A 52 -28.89 -6.96 5.06
C ALA A 52 -28.25 -5.56 5.18
N SER A 53 -27.82 -5.17 6.39
CA SER A 53 -27.07 -3.95 6.65
C SER A 53 -25.59 -4.03 6.22
N MET A 54 -25.09 -5.23 5.95
CA MET A 54 -23.68 -5.41 5.57
C MET A 54 -23.50 -5.41 4.06
N THR A 55 -22.51 -4.66 3.59
CA THR A 55 -21.98 -4.74 2.23
C THR A 55 -20.79 -5.67 2.21
N VAL A 56 -20.76 -6.59 1.25
CA VAL A 56 -19.65 -7.55 1.05
C VAL A 56 -18.66 -6.99 0.05
N ILE A 57 -17.39 -6.95 0.42
CA ILE A 57 -16.31 -6.39 -0.38
C ILE A 57 -15.20 -7.43 -0.49
N PRO A 58 -15.10 -8.15 -1.63
CA PRO A 58 -13.95 -8.99 -1.91
C PRO A 58 -12.69 -8.13 -2.06
N PHE A 59 -11.59 -8.58 -1.50
CA PHE A 59 -10.30 -7.90 -1.66
C PHE A 59 -9.72 -8.17 -3.06
N GLY A 60 -9.21 -7.13 -3.71
CA GLY A 60 -8.77 -7.16 -5.10
C GLY A 60 -9.83 -6.66 -6.08
N THR A 61 -9.68 -6.98 -7.35
CA THR A 61 -10.52 -6.43 -8.45
C THR A 61 -11.91 -7.06 -8.57
N GLY A 62 -12.15 -8.21 -7.93
CA GLY A 62 -13.44 -8.92 -8.00
C GLY A 62 -14.59 -8.20 -7.29
N GLU A 63 -15.81 -8.48 -7.70
CA GLU A 63 -17.03 -7.94 -7.10
C GLU A 63 -17.89 -9.04 -6.45
N ALA A 64 -18.71 -8.64 -5.47
CA ALA A 64 -19.71 -9.51 -4.89
C ALA A 64 -21.10 -9.19 -5.46
N GLU A 65 -21.80 -10.24 -5.91
CA GLU A 65 -23.16 -10.18 -6.43
C GLU A 65 -24.18 -10.50 -5.35
N ARG A 66 -25.25 -9.73 -5.26
CA ARG A 66 -26.43 -10.07 -4.45
C ARG A 66 -27.22 -11.16 -5.15
N VAL A 67 -27.20 -12.36 -4.59
CA VAL A 67 -27.89 -13.52 -5.18
C VAL A 67 -29.32 -13.65 -4.67
N LYS A 68 -29.54 -13.38 -3.38
CA LYS A 68 -30.84 -13.59 -2.74
C LYS A 68 -31.03 -12.70 -1.53
N GLU A 69 -32.21 -12.09 -1.43
CA GLU A 69 -32.73 -11.50 -0.21
C GLU A 69 -33.58 -12.53 0.54
N ASN A 70 -33.31 -12.73 1.81
CA ASN A 70 -33.97 -13.72 2.63
C ASN A 70 -35.02 -13.07 3.55
N GLU A 71 -36.10 -13.78 3.85
CA GLU A 71 -37.20 -13.29 4.69
C GLU A 71 -36.80 -12.93 6.12
N ASN A 72 -35.67 -13.47 6.60
CA ASN A 72 -35.13 -13.21 7.93
C ASN A 72 -34.24 -11.96 8.01
N GLY A 73 -34.25 -11.09 6.98
CA GLY A 73 -33.46 -9.87 6.98
C GLY A 73 -31.96 -10.07 6.66
N THR A 74 -31.62 -11.17 6.03
CA THR A 74 -30.26 -11.42 5.54
C THR A 74 -30.20 -11.37 4.01
N ILE A 75 -29.00 -11.18 3.47
CA ILE A 75 -28.70 -11.24 2.03
C ILE A 75 -27.64 -12.29 1.79
N THR A 76 -27.85 -13.12 0.79
CA THR A 76 -26.83 -14.04 0.28
C THR A 76 -26.08 -13.36 -0.86
N TRP A 77 -24.80 -13.28 -0.71
CA TRP A 77 -23.86 -12.74 -1.68
C TRP A 77 -23.05 -13.87 -2.30
N ARG A 78 -22.64 -13.69 -3.56
CA ARG A 78 -21.73 -14.58 -4.27
C ARG A 78 -20.55 -13.78 -4.80
N TYR A 79 -19.35 -14.31 -4.68
CA TYR A 79 -18.16 -13.77 -5.31
C TYR A 79 -17.22 -14.88 -5.75
N VAL A 80 -16.28 -14.54 -6.65
CA VAL A 80 -15.25 -15.46 -7.11
C VAL A 80 -13.94 -15.12 -6.37
N ALA A 81 -13.46 -16.06 -5.57
CA ALA A 81 -12.16 -15.95 -4.92
C ALA A 81 -11.06 -16.30 -5.92
N ASN A 82 -10.28 -15.32 -6.34
CA ASN A 82 -9.14 -15.49 -7.24
C ASN A 82 -7.85 -15.36 -6.43
N GLY A 83 -7.01 -16.39 -6.42
CA GLY A 83 -5.60 -16.34 -5.99
C GLY A 83 -5.26 -15.81 -4.59
N THR A 84 -6.00 -14.86 -4.07
CA THR A 84 -5.81 -14.23 -2.76
C THR A 84 -6.41 -15.04 -1.60
N GLY A 85 -6.84 -16.27 -1.85
CA GLY A 85 -7.40 -17.13 -0.80
C GLY A 85 -8.80 -16.78 -0.33
N GLY A 86 -9.48 -15.83 -1.02
CA GLY A 86 -10.85 -15.45 -0.68
C GLY A 86 -10.94 -14.39 0.43
N ILE A 87 -9.94 -13.52 0.55
CA ILE A 87 -9.96 -12.39 1.48
C ILE A 87 -11.22 -11.56 1.25
N LEU A 88 -11.93 -11.29 2.34
CA LEU A 88 -13.25 -10.67 2.32
C LEU A 88 -13.44 -9.73 3.48
N TYR A 89 -14.01 -8.57 3.18
CA TYR A 89 -14.49 -7.61 4.16
C TYR A 89 -15.99 -7.46 4.06
N ALA A 90 -16.68 -7.28 5.17
CA ALA A 90 -18.08 -6.89 5.17
C ALA A 90 -18.41 -6.04 6.40
N GLY A 91 -19.33 -5.08 6.22
CA GLY A 91 -19.77 -4.19 7.28
C GLY A 91 -20.83 -3.21 6.79
N ASP A 92 -21.25 -2.30 7.67
CA ASP A 92 -22.10 -1.17 7.30
C ASP A 92 -21.24 -0.08 6.64
N TYR A 93 -20.92 -0.30 5.36
CA TYR A 93 -20.11 0.60 4.56
C TYR A 93 -20.94 1.59 3.76
N VAL A 94 -20.40 2.81 3.64
CA VAL A 94 -20.71 3.74 2.56
C VAL A 94 -19.75 3.43 1.41
N ARG A 95 -20.23 3.45 0.19
CA ARG A 95 -19.42 3.36 -1.03
C ARG A 95 -19.49 4.69 -1.76
N GLU A 96 -18.35 5.32 -1.95
CA GLU A 96 -18.18 6.49 -2.81
C GLU A 96 -17.47 6.06 -4.10
N GLU A 97 -17.99 6.53 -5.24
CA GLU A 97 -17.34 6.34 -6.54
C GLU A 97 -16.58 7.61 -6.92
N ILE A 98 -15.30 7.47 -7.22
CA ILE A 98 -14.39 8.56 -7.56
C ILE A 98 -13.78 8.27 -8.93
N GLU A 99 -14.06 9.14 -9.90
CA GLU A 99 -13.42 9.08 -11.21
C GLU A 99 -12.15 9.93 -11.19
N ALA A 100 -10.99 9.32 -11.43
CA ALA A 100 -9.70 9.97 -11.51
C ALA A 100 -8.70 9.15 -12.34
N GLY A 101 -7.80 9.79 -13.07
CA GLY A 101 -6.72 9.11 -13.80
C GLY A 101 -7.16 8.08 -14.82
N GLY A 102 -8.44 8.11 -15.26
CA GLY A 102 -9.01 7.13 -16.19
C GLY A 102 -9.47 5.83 -15.53
N ILE A 103 -9.53 5.78 -14.20
CA ILE A 103 -10.02 4.65 -13.41
C ILE A 103 -11.17 5.09 -12.50
N THR A 104 -11.99 4.12 -12.09
CA THR A 104 -12.98 4.29 -11.02
C THR A 104 -12.39 3.81 -9.71
N ILE A 105 -12.38 4.66 -8.68
CA ILE A 105 -12.00 4.28 -7.33
C ILE A 105 -13.27 4.09 -6.51
N GLU A 106 -13.46 2.89 -5.98
CA GLU A 106 -14.52 2.58 -5.03
C GLU A 106 -13.98 2.74 -3.61
N PHE A 107 -14.38 3.81 -2.94
CA PHE A 107 -13.96 4.06 -1.58
C PHE A 107 -15.02 3.56 -0.59
N TYR A 108 -14.66 2.53 0.17
CA TYR A 108 -15.49 1.91 1.18
C TYR A 108 -15.04 2.32 2.57
N TYR A 109 -15.90 3.00 3.30
CA TYR A 109 -15.66 3.36 4.70
C TYR A 109 -16.91 3.16 5.56
N GLY A 110 -16.71 2.88 6.86
CA GLY A 110 -17.83 2.66 7.78
C GLY A 110 -18.73 3.88 7.86
N ARG A 111 -20.05 3.68 7.81
CA ARG A 111 -21.06 4.76 7.87
C ARG A 111 -20.87 5.68 9.06
N LYS A 112 -20.37 5.16 10.17
CA LYS A 112 -20.04 5.96 11.37
C LYS A 112 -18.98 7.05 11.13
N HIS A 113 -18.19 6.92 10.07
CA HIS A 113 -17.13 7.88 9.70
C HIS A 113 -17.56 8.86 8.60
N GLN A 114 -18.77 8.75 8.06
CA GLN A 114 -19.23 9.55 6.92
C GLN A 114 -19.04 11.06 7.13
N ALA A 115 -19.51 11.58 8.27
CA ALA A 115 -19.40 13.02 8.55
C ALA A 115 -17.95 13.50 8.66
N VAL A 116 -17.05 12.66 9.15
CA VAL A 116 -15.62 12.97 9.24
C VAL A 116 -14.98 12.97 7.86
N MET A 117 -15.33 12.00 7.01
CA MET A 117 -14.84 11.88 5.64
C MET A 117 -15.26 13.07 4.77
N GLU A 118 -16.55 13.46 4.86
CA GLU A 118 -17.08 14.63 4.16
C GLU A 118 -16.41 15.93 4.62
N ALA A 119 -16.28 16.13 5.92
CA ALA A 119 -15.64 17.33 6.48
C ALA A 119 -14.14 17.44 6.14
N ALA A 120 -13.45 16.32 6.00
CA ALA A 120 -12.04 16.26 5.65
C ALA A 120 -11.75 16.41 4.14
N GLY A 121 -12.77 16.31 3.28
CA GLY A 121 -12.57 16.30 1.82
C GLY A 121 -11.77 15.08 1.34
N ALA A 122 -11.94 13.92 1.98
CA ALA A 122 -11.16 12.72 1.70
C ALA A 122 -11.31 12.23 0.25
N VAL A 123 -12.48 12.38 -0.35
CA VAL A 123 -12.74 12.06 -1.77
C VAL A 123 -11.87 12.91 -2.69
N ASP A 124 -11.74 14.21 -2.41
CA ASP A 124 -10.92 15.11 -3.22
C ASP A 124 -9.42 14.81 -3.02
N ALA A 125 -9.01 14.42 -1.83
CA ALA A 125 -7.63 13.99 -1.56
C ALA A 125 -7.28 12.73 -2.37
N VAL A 126 -8.14 11.72 -2.40
CA VAL A 126 -7.95 10.51 -3.23
C VAL A 126 -7.82 10.87 -4.71
N ARG A 127 -8.72 11.74 -5.22
CA ARG A 127 -8.66 12.19 -6.62
C ARG A 127 -7.33 12.87 -6.94
N GLN A 128 -6.86 13.78 -6.08
CA GLN A 128 -5.60 14.51 -6.28
C GLN A 128 -4.39 13.56 -6.33
N VAL A 129 -4.36 12.53 -5.49
CA VAL A 129 -3.27 11.53 -5.52
C VAL A 129 -3.26 10.76 -6.83
N VAL A 130 -4.42 10.26 -7.26
CA VAL A 130 -4.52 9.47 -8.49
C VAL A 130 -4.23 10.32 -9.72
N ASP A 131 -4.72 11.54 -9.78
CA ASP A 131 -4.44 12.47 -10.89
C ASP A 131 -2.95 12.87 -10.92
N TYR A 132 -2.34 13.08 -9.75
CA TYR A 132 -0.90 13.33 -9.66
C TYR A 132 -0.09 12.18 -10.24
N CYS A 133 -0.28 10.98 -9.74
CA CYS A 133 0.49 9.81 -10.19
C CYS A 133 0.24 9.49 -11.67
N THR A 134 -1.00 9.59 -12.12
CA THR A 134 -1.34 9.39 -13.55
C THR A 134 -0.66 10.43 -14.42
N GLY A 135 -0.65 11.69 -14.02
CA GLY A 135 -0.05 12.78 -14.78
C GLY A 135 1.48 12.70 -14.86
N HIS A 136 2.14 12.26 -13.80
CA HIS A 136 3.59 12.17 -13.74
C HIS A 136 4.14 10.83 -14.24
N TYR A 137 3.47 9.72 -13.93
CA TYR A 137 4.04 8.39 -14.16
C TYR A 137 3.28 7.57 -15.21
N GLY A 138 2.01 7.82 -15.40
CA GLY A 138 1.17 7.11 -16.36
C GLY A 138 -0.08 6.47 -15.74
N ALA A 139 -1.02 6.08 -16.61
CA ALA A 139 -2.30 5.52 -16.20
C ALA A 139 -2.15 4.10 -15.66
N LEU A 140 -2.93 3.78 -14.62
CA LEU A 140 -3.08 2.41 -14.15
C LEU A 140 -3.92 1.59 -15.14
N SER A 141 -3.63 0.30 -15.19
CA SER A 141 -4.41 -0.68 -15.96
C SER A 141 -4.51 -1.98 -15.16
N PHE A 142 -5.71 -2.43 -14.90
CA PHE A 142 -5.98 -3.68 -14.19
C PHE A 142 -6.54 -4.72 -15.15
N SER A 143 -6.21 -6.00 -14.93
CA SER A 143 -6.64 -7.11 -15.82
C SER A 143 -8.14 -7.32 -15.85
N ASP A 144 -8.85 -6.99 -14.77
CA ASP A 144 -10.26 -7.31 -14.57
C ASP A 144 -11.17 -6.07 -14.60
N GLY A 145 -10.71 -4.99 -15.23
CA GLY A 145 -11.42 -3.72 -15.30
C GLY A 145 -10.58 -2.57 -14.75
N ASN A 146 -11.09 -1.34 -14.87
CA ASN A 146 -10.40 -0.14 -14.41
C ASN A 146 -10.89 0.31 -13.02
N THR A 147 -11.09 -0.63 -12.09
CA THR A 147 -11.60 -0.33 -10.75
C THR A 147 -10.53 -0.61 -9.70
N LEU A 148 -10.26 0.40 -8.87
CA LEU A 148 -9.44 0.31 -7.68
C LEU A 148 -10.34 0.41 -6.44
N LYS A 149 -10.16 -0.47 -5.47
CA LYS A 149 -10.86 -0.38 -4.18
C LYS A 149 -9.97 0.24 -3.12
N LEU A 150 -10.52 1.20 -2.39
CA LEU A 150 -9.93 1.72 -1.17
C LEU A 150 -10.86 1.35 -0.01
N ILE A 151 -10.39 0.53 0.92
CA ILE A 151 -11.24 -0.12 1.91
C ILE A 151 -10.76 0.22 3.32
N GLN A 152 -11.64 0.82 4.11
CA GLN A 152 -11.42 0.92 5.55
C GLN A 152 -11.54 -0.47 6.16
N SER A 153 -10.54 -0.86 6.92
CA SER A 153 -10.47 -2.15 7.60
C SER A 153 -10.06 -1.96 9.06
N ARG A 154 -9.91 -3.06 9.79
CA ARG A 154 -9.34 -3.08 11.12
C ARG A 154 -7.95 -3.70 11.12
N VAL A 155 -7.22 -3.47 10.05
CA VAL A 155 -5.81 -3.81 9.98
C VAL A 155 -5.05 -3.03 11.05
N SER A 156 -4.11 -3.68 11.70
CA SER A 156 -3.34 -3.06 12.76
C SER A 156 -2.06 -2.44 12.18
N GLY A 157 -1.92 -1.13 12.35
CA GLY A 157 -0.65 -0.45 12.09
C GLY A 157 -0.52 0.28 10.76
N GLY A 158 -1.58 0.90 10.25
CA GLY A 158 -1.49 1.79 9.10
C GLY A 158 -2.31 1.30 7.90
N GLY A 159 -1.66 0.83 6.85
CA GLY A 159 -2.32 0.38 5.63
C GLY A 159 -1.71 -0.88 5.05
N TYR A 160 -2.27 -1.30 3.96
CA TYR A 160 -1.76 -2.42 3.15
C TYR A 160 -2.31 -2.30 1.73
N ALA A 161 -1.47 -2.49 0.74
CA ALA A 161 -1.88 -2.47 -0.65
C ALA A 161 -1.69 -3.83 -1.34
N ALA A 162 -2.60 -4.16 -2.23
CA ALA A 162 -2.48 -5.24 -3.20
C ALA A 162 -2.99 -4.76 -4.55
N ASN A 163 -2.75 -5.51 -5.61
CA ASN A 163 -3.17 -5.12 -6.94
C ASN A 163 -4.69 -4.90 -7.01
N GLY A 164 -5.09 -3.67 -7.32
CA GLY A 164 -6.49 -3.26 -7.41
C GLY A 164 -7.22 -3.02 -6.08
N ALA A 165 -6.51 -3.06 -4.93
CA ALA A 165 -7.12 -2.74 -3.64
C ALA A 165 -6.10 -2.21 -2.63
N SER A 166 -6.51 -1.23 -1.83
CA SER A 166 -5.74 -0.70 -0.70
C SER A 166 -6.58 -0.69 0.56
N LEU A 167 -5.99 -1.06 1.69
CA LEU A 167 -6.61 -1.09 3.02
C LEU A 167 -6.11 0.05 3.89
N LEU A 168 -6.99 0.64 4.67
CA LEU A 168 -6.68 1.67 5.66
C LEU A 168 -7.21 1.28 7.03
N ASP A 169 -6.44 1.51 8.10
CA ASP A 169 -6.89 1.21 9.46
C ASP A 169 -8.03 2.12 9.89
N GLU A 170 -9.12 1.53 10.37
CA GLU A 170 -10.26 2.26 10.94
C GLU A 170 -9.86 3.21 12.08
N ALA A 171 -8.83 2.89 12.86
CA ALA A 171 -8.34 3.71 13.95
C ALA A 171 -7.80 5.08 13.49
N ASP A 172 -7.41 5.20 12.23
CA ASP A 172 -6.92 6.44 11.65
C ASP A 172 -8.05 7.37 11.17
N PHE A 173 -9.28 6.88 11.06
CA PHE A 173 -10.43 7.66 10.60
C PHE A 173 -10.98 8.58 11.70
N THR A 174 -10.16 9.50 12.16
CA THR A 174 -10.52 10.53 13.15
C THR A 174 -10.59 11.89 12.51
N ALA A 175 -11.38 12.81 13.10
CA ALA A 175 -11.47 14.19 12.62
C ALA A 175 -10.09 14.86 12.57
N LYS A 176 -9.22 14.59 13.56
CA LYS A 176 -7.86 15.12 13.61
C LYS A 176 -7.02 14.58 12.44
N ASN A 177 -7.05 13.29 12.24
CA ASN A 177 -6.20 12.64 11.23
C ASN A 177 -6.65 12.94 9.80
N LEU A 178 -7.95 13.03 9.54
CA LEU A 178 -8.47 13.29 8.20
C LEU A 178 -8.54 14.78 7.85
N SER A 179 -8.86 15.68 8.80
CA SER A 179 -8.96 17.13 8.53
C SER A 179 -7.60 17.79 8.31
N ASP A 180 -6.56 17.23 8.89
CA ASP A 180 -5.18 17.65 8.62
C ASP A 180 -4.48 16.72 7.63
N ALA A 181 -5.26 16.17 6.73
CA ALA A 181 -4.84 15.14 5.77
C ALA A 181 -3.58 15.51 4.97
N GLY A 182 -2.85 16.38 5.33
CA GLY A 182 -1.62 16.72 4.78
C GLY A 182 -0.73 17.51 5.68
N LYS A 183 -1.04 17.62 6.89
CA LYS A 183 -0.15 18.29 7.83
C LYS A 183 0.32 17.32 8.92
N GLY A 184 0.82 16.16 8.49
CA GLY A 184 1.30 15.11 9.38
C GLY A 184 0.18 14.39 10.12
N ALA A 185 -1.01 14.38 9.56
CA ALA A 185 -2.04 13.47 9.98
C ALA A 185 -1.72 12.10 9.40
N ALA A 186 -1.35 11.16 10.25
CA ALA A 186 -0.85 9.85 9.85
C ALA A 186 -1.76 9.14 8.83
N SER A 187 -3.08 9.23 8.99
CA SER A 187 -4.02 8.59 8.05
C SER A 187 -4.07 9.25 6.68
N GLY A 188 -3.91 10.58 6.59
CA GLY A 188 -3.82 11.26 5.30
C GLY A 188 -2.61 10.81 4.52
N GLU A 189 -1.47 10.74 5.15
CA GLU A 189 -0.22 10.28 4.55
C GLU A 189 -0.24 8.79 4.26
N VAL A 190 -0.80 7.96 5.15
CA VAL A 190 -1.00 6.54 4.92
C VAL A 190 -1.92 6.30 3.73
N MET A 191 -3.02 7.05 3.60
CA MET A 191 -3.91 6.96 2.46
C MET A 191 -3.19 7.29 1.13
N ILE A 192 -2.37 8.34 1.11
CA ILE A 192 -1.54 8.67 -0.04
C ILE A 192 -0.58 7.53 -0.35
N HIS A 193 0.13 7.04 0.64
CA HIS A 193 1.11 5.96 0.54
C HIS A 193 0.49 4.69 -0.04
N GLU A 194 -0.62 4.21 0.51
CA GLU A 194 -1.28 2.98 0.05
C GLU A 194 -1.89 3.10 -1.36
N LEU A 195 -2.30 4.30 -1.76
CA LEU A 195 -2.73 4.56 -3.14
C LEU A 195 -1.52 4.56 -4.10
N VAL A 196 -0.42 5.18 -3.71
CA VAL A 196 0.81 5.25 -4.51
C VAL A 196 1.42 3.88 -4.77
N HIS A 197 1.24 2.91 -3.88
CA HIS A 197 1.64 1.52 -4.11
C HIS A 197 1.03 0.91 -5.39
N GLN A 198 -0.08 1.42 -5.88
CA GLN A 198 -0.64 0.96 -7.16
C GLN A 198 0.29 1.26 -8.35
N TRP A 199 1.15 2.29 -8.24
CA TRP A 199 2.23 2.58 -9.19
C TRP A 199 3.52 1.87 -8.82
N TRP A 200 3.90 1.85 -7.56
CA TRP A 200 5.18 1.33 -7.08
C TRP A 200 5.00 0.09 -6.21
N GLY A 201 5.63 -0.99 -6.62
CA GLY A 201 5.49 -2.29 -5.96
C GLY A 201 4.37 -3.18 -6.51
N LEU A 202 3.26 -2.62 -7.01
CA LEU A 202 2.12 -3.36 -7.52
C LEU A 202 1.82 -3.08 -9.00
N GLY A 203 1.77 -1.81 -9.39
CA GLY A 203 1.43 -1.39 -10.76
C GLY A 203 2.48 -1.71 -11.80
N ASN A 204 3.67 -2.06 -11.36
CA ASN A 204 4.77 -2.49 -12.18
C ASN A 204 5.48 -3.66 -11.49
N MET A 205 5.99 -4.60 -12.23
CA MET A 205 6.68 -5.74 -11.64
C MET A 205 8.08 -5.31 -11.18
N PHE A 206 8.30 -5.38 -9.87
CA PHE A 206 9.56 -5.04 -9.23
C PHE A 206 10.21 -6.26 -8.61
N ASP A 207 11.54 -6.29 -8.59
CA ASP A 207 12.26 -7.25 -7.77
C ASP A 207 12.26 -6.77 -6.32
N SER A 208 11.38 -7.33 -5.52
CA SER A 208 11.22 -6.97 -4.10
C SER A 208 12.40 -7.42 -3.24
N SER A 209 13.29 -8.26 -3.75
CA SER A 209 14.50 -8.71 -3.06
C SER A 209 15.71 -7.80 -3.34
N ASP A 210 15.59 -6.91 -4.33
CA ASP A 210 16.67 -6.02 -4.75
C ASP A 210 16.73 -4.78 -3.84
N GLU A 211 17.91 -4.44 -3.37
CA GLU A 211 18.20 -3.23 -2.56
C GLU A 211 17.15 -2.93 -1.49
N ASP A 212 16.81 -3.93 -0.67
CA ASP A 212 15.87 -3.79 0.44
C ASP A 212 14.49 -3.19 0.08
N GLY A 213 13.96 -3.53 -1.08
CA GLY A 213 12.63 -3.07 -1.50
C GLY A 213 12.60 -1.62 -1.97
N TRP A 214 13.65 -1.14 -2.61
CA TRP A 214 13.79 0.22 -3.11
C TRP A 214 12.60 0.69 -3.97
N SER A 215 12.06 -0.20 -4.76
CA SER A 215 11.00 0.10 -5.73
C SER A 215 9.59 0.06 -5.13
N ALA A 216 9.37 -0.76 -4.10
CA ALA A 216 8.10 -0.81 -3.41
C ALA A 216 7.99 0.36 -2.41
N GLU A 217 8.64 0.22 -1.25
CA GLU A 217 8.55 1.24 -0.20
C GLU A 217 9.31 2.51 -0.55
N GLY A 218 10.53 2.38 -1.07
CA GLY A 218 11.38 3.54 -1.35
C GLY A 218 10.75 4.53 -2.33
N LEU A 219 10.27 4.06 -3.49
CA LEU A 219 9.58 4.92 -4.47
C LEU A 219 8.22 5.40 -3.95
N THR A 220 7.51 4.59 -3.19
CA THR A 220 6.22 4.97 -2.62
C THR A 220 6.39 6.11 -1.60
N VAL A 221 7.35 6.00 -0.69
CA VAL A 221 7.64 7.06 0.30
C VAL A 221 8.15 8.33 -0.38
N TYR A 222 9.05 8.20 -1.36
CA TYR A 222 9.52 9.34 -2.15
C TYR A 222 8.37 10.04 -2.89
N THR A 223 7.47 9.29 -3.51
CA THR A 223 6.31 9.87 -4.21
C THR A 223 5.32 10.51 -3.24
N THR A 224 5.08 9.88 -2.09
CA THR A 224 4.27 10.44 -1.01
C THR A 224 4.82 11.81 -0.56
N TYR A 225 6.14 11.89 -0.34
CA TYR A 225 6.83 13.16 -0.04
C TYR A 225 6.57 14.23 -1.12
N ARG A 226 6.66 13.87 -2.40
CA ARG A 226 6.43 14.81 -3.50
C ARG A 226 4.99 15.32 -3.56
N ILE A 227 4.01 14.44 -3.34
CA ILE A 227 2.59 14.80 -3.26
C ILE A 227 2.36 15.73 -2.07
N VAL A 228 2.89 15.38 -0.89
CA VAL A 228 2.79 16.20 0.32
C VAL A 228 3.47 17.56 0.13
N ARG A 229 4.62 17.61 -0.53
CA ARG A 229 5.28 18.87 -0.89
C ARG A 229 4.42 19.76 -1.79
N GLN A 230 3.74 19.17 -2.77
CA GLN A 230 2.81 19.91 -3.63
C GLN A 230 1.59 20.43 -2.86
N LEU A 231 1.04 19.64 -1.96
CA LEU A 231 -0.17 19.99 -1.22
C LEU A 231 0.08 20.99 -0.08
N TYR A 232 1.22 20.89 0.61
CA TYR A 232 1.49 21.56 1.88
C TYR A 232 2.73 22.45 1.88
N GLY A 233 3.48 22.44 0.80
CA GLY A 233 4.65 23.29 0.59
C GLY A 233 5.97 22.65 0.97
N GLU A 234 7.03 23.23 0.44
CA GLU A 234 8.43 22.77 0.57
C GLU A 234 8.89 22.67 2.02
N GLU A 235 8.63 23.72 2.83
CA GLU A 235 9.08 23.78 4.21
C GLU A 235 8.49 22.62 5.04
N TYR A 236 7.19 22.37 4.87
CA TYR A 236 6.52 21.26 5.55
C TYR A 236 7.14 19.92 5.17
N ALA A 237 7.31 19.67 3.87
CA ALA A 237 7.84 18.39 3.38
C ALA A 237 9.30 18.17 3.81
N LEU A 238 10.14 19.23 3.83
CA LEU A 238 11.51 19.13 4.32
C LEU A 238 11.56 18.76 5.82
N GLU A 239 10.73 19.40 6.64
CA GLU A 239 10.71 19.15 8.10
C GLU A 239 10.21 17.73 8.42
N HIS A 240 9.13 17.29 7.79
CA HIS A 240 8.44 16.05 8.17
C HIS A 240 8.95 14.80 7.42
N TYR A 241 9.73 14.98 6.36
CA TYR A 241 10.30 13.87 5.59
C TYR A 241 11.82 13.91 5.58
N VAL A 242 12.41 14.85 4.88
CA VAL A 242 13.85 14.82 4.59
C VAL A 242 14.69 14.89 5.88
N LYS A 243 14.34 15.76 6.82
CA LYS A 243 15.06 15.87 8.09
C LYS A 243 14.86 14.64 8.98
N GLU A 244 13.65 14.09 9.02
CA GLU A 244 13.38 12.87 9.78
C GLU A 244 14.09 11.67 9.16
N TRP A 245 14.11 11.55 7.85
CA TRP A 245 14.87 10.51 7.16
C TRP A 245 16.37 10.62 7.44
N GLN A 246 16.94 11.82 7.33
CA GLN A 246 18.36 12.04 7.59
C GLN A 246 18.70 11.66 9.03
N LYS A 247 17.89 12.12 9.99
CA LYS A 247 18.07 11.76 11.40
C LYS A 247 18.02 10.24 11.62
N ALA A 248 17.03 9.56 11.02
CA ALA A 248 16.91 8.11 11.15
C ALA A 248 18.13 7.36 10.55
N VAL A 249 18.67 7.83 9.43
CA VAL A 249 19.87 7.28 8.81
C VAL A 249 21.12 7.57 9.66
N ASP A 250 21.24 8.75 10.24
CA ASP A 250 22.33 9.09 11.16
C ASP A 250 22.30 8.17 12.39
N ASP A 251 21.12 7.98 13.00
CA ASP A 251 20.92 7.07 14.14
C ASP A 251 21.21 5.61 13.76
N TYR A 252 20.80 5.17 12.55
CA TYR A 252 21.11 3.86 12.00
C TYR A 252 22.62 3.64 11.89
N ASN A 253 23.35 4.60 11.33
CA ASN A 253 24.81 4.52 11.17
C ASN A 253 25.56 4.50 12.52
N LEU A 254 24.94 4.98 13.59
CA LEU A 254 25.44 4.91 14.96
C LEU A 254 25.02 3.62 15.70
N ASN A 255 24.08 2.86 15.15
CA ASN A 255 23.57 1.66 15.80
C ASN A 255 24.67 0.61 16.00
N PHE A 256 24.72 0.03 17.21
CA PHE A 256 25.72 -0.96 17.58
C PHE A 256 25.72 -2.19 16.66
N TYR A 257 24.55 -2.69 16.29
CA TYR A 257 24.41 -3.89 15.45
C TYR A 257 24.70 -3.63 13.97
N VAL A 258 24.60 -2.39 13.51
CA VAL A 258 25.06 -1.98 12.17
C VAL A 258 26.59 -1.94 12.13
N ARG A 259 27.22 -1.43 13.21
CA ARG A 259 28.70 -1.33 13.31
C ARG A 259 29.38 -2.63 13.64
N CYS A 260 28.69 -3.52 14.33
CA CYS A 260 29.22 -4.78 14.83
C CYS A 260 28.23 -5.92 14.55
N PRO A 261 27.99 -6.27 13.26
CA PRO A 261 26.93 -7.21 12.87
C PRO A 261 27.14 -8.62 13.44
N GLU A 262 28.37 -9.00 13.79
CA GLU A 262 28.67 -10.28 14.41
C GLU A 262 27.95 -10.49 15.75
N TYR A 263 27.64 -9.42 16.47
CA TYR A 263 26.88 -9.50 17.72
C TYR A 263 25.40 -9.73 17.52
N LEU A 264 24.85 -9.35 16.37
CA LEU A 264 23.45 -9.63 16.01
C LEU A 264 23.20 -11.15 15.92
N GLU A 265 24.17 -11.89 15.36
CA GLU A 265 24.10 -13.34 15.24
C GLU A 265 24.17 -14.09 16.59
N MET A 266 24.63 -13.43 17.64
CA MET A 266 24.68 -13.99 19.00
C MET A 266 23.36 -13.88 19.75
N LEU A 267 22.39 -13.13 19.23
CA LEU A 267 21.10 -12.91 19.86
C LEU A 267 20.14 -14.09 19.64
N PRO A 268 19.18 -14.30 20.57
CA PRO A 268 18.06 -15.19 20.32
C PRO A 268 17.32 -14.78 19.02
N ALA A 269 16.80 -15.78 18.30
CA ALA A 269 16.19 -15.58 16.97
C ALA A 269 15.10 -14.50 16.96
N GLU A 270 14.22 -14.48 17.97
CA GLU A 270 13.17 -13.48 18.10
C GLU A 270 13.73 -12.05 18.22
N LYS A 271 14.74 -11.86 19.08
CA LYS A 271 15.36 -10.54 19.27
C LYS A 271 16.16 -10.09 18.05
N ARG A 272 16.82 -11.02 17.39
CA ARG A 272 17.52 -10.77 16.13
C ARG A 272 16.53 -10.31 15.07
N LEU A 273 15.38 -11.00 14.93
CA LEU A 273 14.36 -10.65 13.97
C LEU A 273 13.79 -9.23 14.24
N GLU A 274 13.48 -8.91 15.50
CA GLU A 274 13.00 -7.58 15.89
C GLU A 274 13.97 -6.47 15.46
N ILE A 275 15.26 -6.66 15.76
CA ILE A 275 16.30 -5.69 15.40
C ILE A 275 16.48 -5.62 13.88
N THR A 276 16.53 -6.75 13.19
CA THR A 276 16.67 -6.79 11.73
C THR A 276 15.50 -6.06 11.05
N ASN A 277 14.28 -6.30 11.50
CA ASN A 277 13.09 -5.60 10.96
C ASN A 277 13.17 -4.09 11.19
N SER A 278 13.62 -3.67 12.40
CA SER A 278 13.78 -2.24 12.70
C SER A 278 14.86 -1.58 11.81
N LEU A 279 15.97 -2.27 11.58
CA LEU A 279 17.05 -1.78 10.71
C LEU A 279 16.59 -1.75 9.23
N SER A 280 15.88 -2.77 8.79
CA SER A 280 15.32 -2.84 7.43
C SER A 280 14.31 -1.71 7.19
N TYR A 281 13.48 -1.40 8.18
CA TYR A 281 12.55 -0.27 8.11
C TYR A 281 13.27 1.06 7.81
N VAL A 282 14.35 1.37 8.53
CA VAL A 282 15.11 2.61 8.29
C VAL A 282 15.68 2.64 6.87
N ARG A 283 16.17 1.51 6.36
CA ARG A 283 16.69 1.44 4.99
C ARG A 283 15.59 1.68 3.96
N GLN A 284 14.46 1.01 4.08
CA GLN A 284 13.35 1.09 3.12
C GLN A 284 12.66 2.46 3.14
N TYR A 285 12.35 2.97 4.32
CA TYR A 285 11.50 4.16 4.49
C TYR A 285 12.26 5.47 4.68
N CYS A 286 13.59 5.42 4.88
CA CYS A 286 14.40 6.62 5.10
C CYS A 286 15.61 6.70 4.17
N GLU A 287 16.47 5.69 4.15
CA GLU A 287 17.70 5.70 3.36
C GLU A 287 17.42 5.71 1.85
N ILE A 288 16.55 4.80 1.38
CA ILE A 288 16.21 4.69 -0.04
C ILE A 288 15.52 5.96 -0.55
N PRO A 289 14.50 6.53 0.11
CA PRO A 289 13.92 7.81 -0.32
C PRO A 289 14.94 8.95 -0.41
N LEU A 290 15.92 9.04 0.50
CA LEU A 290 17.01 10.00 0.40
C LEU A 290 17.91 9.76 -0.82
N LYS A 291 18.21 8.49 -1.13
CA LYS A 291 18.97 8.13 -2.33
C LYS A 291 18.21 8.48 -3.61
N ILE A 292 16.91 8.25 -3.65
CA ILE A 292 16.07 8.65 -4.80
C ILE A 292 16.02 10.17 -4.94
N LEU A 293 15.91 10.91 -3.84
CA LEU A 293 15.95 12.36 -3.85
C LEU A 293 17.33 12.88 -4.32
N LYS A 294 18.43 12.24 -3.91
CA LYS A 294 19.76 12.54 -4.42
C LYS A 294 19.88 12.22 -5.92
N ALA A 295 19.31 11.11 -6.39
CA ALA A 295 19.24 10.77 -7.80
C ALA A 295 18.46 11.82 -8.61
N GLU A 296 17.32 12.32 -8.08
CA GLU A 296 16.57 13.43 -8.71
C GLU A 296 17.46 14.64 -8.93
N GLN A 297 18.21 15.06 -7.91
CA GLN A 297 19.09 16.21 -7.99
C GLN A 297 20.21 16.01 -9.02
N LEU A 298 20.84 14.84 -9.04
CA LEU A 298 21.93 14.52 -9.96
C LEU A 298 21.45 14.32 -11.40
N ALA A 299 20.26 13.76 -11.60
CA ALA A 299 19.67 13.55 -12.93
C ALA A 299 19.12 14.83 -13.59
N GLY A 300 19.12 15.96 -12.88
CA GLY A 300 18.71 17.25 -13.42
C GLY A 300 17.38 17.77 -12.88
N GLY A 301 16.94 17.26 -11.73
CA GLY A 301 15.79 17.73 -10.98
C GLY A 301 14.49 17.00 -11.29
N GLU A 302 13.41 17.53 -10.73
CA GLU A 302 12.09 16.90 -10.67
C GLU A 302 11.54 16.48 -12.04
N GLU A 303 11.57 17.38 -13.04
CA GLU A 303 11.08 17.06 -14.38
C GLU A 303 11.88 15.94 -15.07
N ALA A 304 13.18 15.86 -14.79
CA ALA A 304 14.02 14.78 -15.32
C ALA A 304 13.66 13.45 -14.65
N MET A 305 13.49 13.46 -13.33
CA MET A 305 13.08 12.28 -12.58
C MET A 305 11.67 11.79 -13.01
N ASP A 306 10.73 12.70 -13.27
CA ASP A 306 9.41 12.33 -13.78
C ASP A 306 9.49 11.59 -15.12
N ARG A 307 10.32 12.07 -16.04
CA ARG A 307 10.53 11.36 -17.32
C ARG A 307 11.16 9.99 -17.12
N ILE A 308 12.10 9.86 -16.21
CA ILE A 308 12.73 8.58 -15.87
C ILE A 308 11.71 7.62 -15.29
N LEU A 309 10.98 8.04 -14.26
CA LEU A 309 9.98 7.19 -13.59
C LEU A 309 8.81 6.83 -14.51
N ASN A 310 8.36 7.77 -15.35
CA ASN A 310 7.37 7.47 -16.38
C ASN A 310 7.87 6.42 -17.38
N GLY A 311 9.12 6.53 -17.83
CA GLY A 311 9.73 5.55 -18.72
C GLY A 311 9.84 4.16 -18.09
N LEU A 312 10.21 4.10 -16.82
CA LEU A 312 10.29 2.84 -16.06
C LEU A 312 8.91 2.23 -15.81
N PHE A 313 7.92 3.04 -15.48
CA PHE A 313 6.55 2.56 -15.24
C PHE A 313 5.92 2.02 -16.53
N ASN A 314 6.13 2.67 -17.67
CA ASN A 314 5.54 2.30 -18.96
C ASN A 314 6.47 1.43 -19.82
N ARG A 315 7.53 0.85 -19.25
CA ARG A 315 8.47 0.01 -20.02
C ARG A 315 7.79 -1.24 -20.57
N GLU A 316 8.29 -1.74 -21.67
CA GLU A 316 7.94 -3.08 -22.13
C GLU A 316 8.54 -4.13 -21.19
N LEU A 317 7.70 -5.06 -20.75
CA LEU A 317 8.14 -6.12 -19.83
C LEU A 317 8.87 -7.23 -20.60
N ASP A 318 10.07 -7.60 -20.14
CA ASP A 318 10.74 -8.81 -20.62
C ASP A 318 9.99 -10.07 -20.11
N PRO A 319 9.43 -10.91 -20.98
CA PRO A 319 8.72 -12.10 -20.54
C PRO A 319 9.58 -13.11 -19.76
N ALA A 320 10.90 -13.06 -19.92
CA ALA A 320 11.82 -13.94 -19.21
C ALA A 320 12.14 -13.44 -17.79
N TYR A 321 12.18 -12.12 -17.61
CA TYR A 321 12.38 -11.47 -16.32
C TYR A 321 11.65 -10.10 -16.30
N PRO A 322 10.37 -10.09 -15.95
CA PRO A 322 9.56 -8.87 -16.05
C PRO A 322 9.81 -7.86 -14.91
N TYR A 323 10.65 -8.21 -13.96
CA TYR A 323 10.85 -7.38 -12.76
C TYR A 323 11.83 -6.24 -13.01
N LEU A 324 11.48 -5.04 -12.52
CA LEU A 324 12.36 -3.88 -12.53
C LEU A 324 13.41 -4.01 -11.43
N THR A 325 14.67 -3.88 -11.81
CA THR A 325 15.81 -3.94 -10.91
C THR A 325 16.31 -2.55 -10.51
N TYR A 326 17.02 -2.47 -9.39
CA TYR A 326 17.68 -1.22 -8.99
C TYR A 326 18.72 -0.76 -10.01
N GLN A 327 19.38 -1.68 -10.70
CA GLN A 327 20.34 -1.35 -11.76
C GLN A 327 19.67 -0.65 -12.93
N GLU A 328 18.48 -1.09 -13.36
CA GLU A 328 17.73 -0.40 -14.42
C GLU A 328 17.34 1.02 -14.02
N PHE A 329 17.03 1.27 -12.75
CA PHE A 329 16.80 2.63 -12.26
C PHE A 329 18.09 3.46 -12.31
N LEU A 330 19.23 2.93 -11.87
CA LEU A 330 20.52 3.61 -11.96
C LEU A 330 20.90 3.95 -13.42
N ASP A 331 20.75 2.97 -14.32
CA ASP A 331 21.02 3.14 -15.74
C ASP A 331 20.13 4.22 -16.37
N ALA A 332 18.85 4.24 -16.02
CA ALA A 332 17.90 5.26 -16.47
C ALA A 332 18.24 6.66 -15.95
N CYS A 333 18.80 6.75 -14.74
CA CYS A 333 19.31 8.01 -14.18
C CYS A 333 20.69 8.40 -14.75
N GLY A 334 21.41 7.46 -15.37
CA GLY A 334 22.81 7.65 -15.77
C GLY A 334 23.77 7.75 -14.59
N LEU A 335 23.47 7.07 -13.50
CA LEU A 335 24.18 7.12 -12.23
C LEU A 335 24.72 5.75 -11.82
N THR A 336 25.71 5.78 -10.93
CA THR A 336 26.22 4.59 -10.26
C THR A 336 25.71 4.51 -8.82
N LYS A 337 25.80 3.32 -8.23
CA LYS A 337 25.43 3.10 -6.83
C LYS A 337 26.27 3.94 -5.86
N GLU A 338 27.54 4.10 -6.16
CA GLU A 338 28.49 4.88 -5.36
C GLU A 338 28.12 6.36 -5.32
N GLU A 339 27.64 6.93 -6.44
CA GLU A 339 27.19 8.31 -6.48
C GLU A 339 25.97 8.57 -5.60
N LEU A 340 25.19 7.54 -5.31
CA LEU A 340 24.02 7.64 -4.42
C LEU A 340 24.32 7.35 -2.95
N ASN A 341 25.57 7.01 -2.59
CA ASN A 341 25.92 6.85 -1.19
C ASN A 341 25.67 8.15 -0.41
N LEU A 342 25.02 8.04 0.71
CA LEU A 342 24.81 9.14 1.65
C LEU A 342 26.08 9.33 2.47
N GLU A 343 26.59 10.56 2.56
CA GLU A 343 27.80 10.91 3.34
C GLU A 343 27.53 10.92 4.85
#